data_9c44f59b525c09aeb481ca18bcd42ab4
#
_entry.id   9c44f59b525c09aeb481ca18bcd42ab4
#
_cell.length_a   1.000
_cell.length_b   1.000
_cell.length_c   1.000
_cell.angle_alpha   90.00
_cell.angle_beta   90.00
_cell.angle_gamma   90.00
#
_symmetry.space_group_name_H-M   'P 1'
#
loop_
_entity.id
_entity.type
_entity.pdbx_description
1 polymer ?
#
loop_
_entity_poly.entity_id
_entity_poly.type
_entity_poly.pdbx_seq_one_letter_code
_entity_poly.pdbx_strand_id
1 'polypeptide(L)'
;MELTSTIEELKKYLKITIKSKKRLEHIYNVVNFSKKLAQIHRLPEGKVEIAALGHDLFRDVEPNRLIKLAAFYKIHLDKFDKNRPILLHGKVSAEFLARKFHIDDDIYQAIYYHTSGYEKMGDIGKTLVISDSAGDDRDFEGVEELRKVSIISLNEGYKLAIKNKISYALAKERYILEDTYKTWNALCQI
;
A
#
# COMPACT_ATOMS: atom_id res chain seq x y z
N MET A 1 11.16 -11.66 -15.57
CA MET A 1 11.10 -12.75 -14.56
C MET A 1 9.65 -13.20 -14.46
N GLU A 2 9.39 -14.50 -14.34
CA GLU A 2 8.01 -14.95 -14.18
C GLU A 2 7.42 -14.45 -12.86
N LEU A 3 6.16 -14.00 -12.87
CA LEU A 3 5.48 -13.48 -11.68
C LEU A 3 5.51 -14.47 -10.51
N THR A 4 5.38 -15.76 -10.80
CA THR A 4 5.43 -16.85 -9.81
C THR A 4 6.76 -16.90 -9.07
N SER A 5 7.89 -16.78 -9.78
CA SER A 5 9.23 -16.75 -9.19
C SER A 5 9.41 -15.53 -8.27
N THR A 6 8.91 -14.38 -8.69
CA THR A 6 8.93 -13.13 -7.88
C THR A 6 8.13 -13.31 -6.59
N ILE A 7 6.93 -13.88 -6.67
CA ILE A 7 6.07 -14.13 -5.50
C ILE A 7 6.77 -15.04 -4.48
N GLU A 8 7.36 -16.14 -4.94
CA GLU A 8 8.05 -17.07 -4.03
C GLU A 8 9.29 -16.44 -3.38
N GLU A 9 10.03 -15.64 -4.13
CA GLU A 9 11.19 -14.93 -3.56
C GLU A 9 10.76 -13.84 -2.58
N LEU A 10 9.67 -13.09 -2.85
CA LEU A 10 9.10 -12.12 -1.91
C LEU A 10 8.66 -12.76 -0.60
N LYS A 11 8.03 -13.93 -0.64
CA LYS A 11 7.67 -14.70 0.57
C LYS A 11 8.90 -15.07 1.43
N LYS A 12 10.06 -15.33 0.79
CA LYS A 12 11.31 -15.54 1.52
C LYS A 12 11.83 -14.25 2.16
N TYR A 13 11.78 -13.11 1.42
CA TYR A 13 12.17 -11.81 1.98
C TYR A 13 11.29 -11.40 3.16
N LEU A 14 9.99 -11.60 3.10
CA LEU A 14 9.08 -11.31 4.22
C LEU A 14 9.49 -12.03 5.50
N LYS A 15 9.87 -13.31 5.43
CA LYS A 15 10.32 -14.08 6.60
C LYS A 15 11.60 -13.52 7.22
N ILE A 16 12.43 -12.83 6.44
CA ILE A 16 13.69 -12.24 6.90
C ILE A 16 13.49 -10.81 7.43
N THR A 17 12.66 -10.02 6.76
CA THR A 17 12.52 -8.59 7.04
C THR A 17 11.45 -8.28 8.07
N ILE A 18 10.36 -9.06 8.13
CA ILE A 18 9.25 -8.84 9.05
C ILE A 18 9.50 -9.65 10.33
N LYS A 19 9.62 -8.91 11.44
CA LYS A 19 9.88 -9.49 12.77
C LYS A 19 8.58 -9.72 13.56
N SER A 20 7.57 -8.92 13.31
CA SER A 20 6.28 -8.95 14.00
C SER A 20 5.37 -10.01 13.36
N LYS A 21 4.99 -11.05 14.14
CA LYS A 21 3.99 -12.03 13.70
C LYS A 21 2.69 -11.36 13.26
N LYS A 22 2.22 -10.37 14.04
CA LYS A 22 1.02 -9.59 13.71
C LYS A 22 1.14 -8.87 12.37
N ARG A 23 2.34 -8.33 12.05
CA ARG A 23 2.58 -7.67 10.75
C ARG A 23 2.56 -8.67 9.62
N LEU A 24 3.16 -9.84 9.81
CA LEU A 24 3.14 -10.90 8.80
C LEU A 24 1.71 -11.39 8.52
N GLU A 25 0.91 -11.60 9.57
CA GLU A 25 -0.52 -11.94 9.46
C GLU A 25 -1.30 -10.85 8.70
N HIS A 26 -1.04 -9.56 9.03
CA HIS A 26 -1.62 -8.43 8.29
C HIS A 26 -1.31 -8.51 6.79
N ILE A 27 -0.04 -8.70 6.41
CA ILE A 27 0.35 -8.78 5.00
C ILE A 27 -0.42 -9.89 4.28
N TYR A 28 -0.57 -11.07 4.89
CA TYR A 28 -1.34 -12.16 4.29
C TYR A 28 -2.84 -11.87 4.22
N ASN A 29 -3.42 -11.16 5.18
CA ASN A 29 -4.81 -10.70 5.10
C ASN A 29 -5.01 -9.71 3.96
N VAL A 30 -4.05 -8.78 3.76
CA VAL A 30 -4.04 -7.88 2.61
C VAL A 30 -3.94 -8.66 1.29
N VAL A 31 -3.06 -9.66 1.20
CA VAL A 31 -2.96 -10.54 0.02
C VAL A 31 -4.29 -11.23 -0.28
N ASN A 32 -4.92 -11.84 0.72
CA ASN A 32 -6.16 -12.58 0.54
C ASN A 32 -7.30 -11.67 0.04
N PHE A 33 -7.47 -10.51 0.66
CA PHE A 33 -8.52 -9.57 0.24
C PHE A 33 -8.22 -8.94 -1.12
N SER A 34 -6.95 -8.63 -1.41
CA SER A 34 -6.52 -8.14 -2.72
C SER A 34 -6.81 -9.14 -3.83
N LYS A 35 -6.53 -10.43 -3.62
CA LYS A 35 -6.83 -11.48 -4.60
C LYS A 35 -8.34 -11.63 -4.83
N LYS A 36 -9.14 -11.55 -3.77
CA LYS A 36 -10.60 -11.56 -3.90
C LYS A 36 -11.11 -10.41 -4.78
N LEU A 37 -10.61 -9.18 -4.54
CA LEU A 37 -10.96 -8.02 -5.36
C LEU A 37 -10.45 -8.17 -6.80
N ALA A 38 -9.23 -8.71 -6.99
CA ALA A 38 -8.67 -8.95 -8.32
C ALA A 38 -9.55 -9.90 -9.14
N GLN A 39 -10.07 -10.97 -8.56
CA GLN A 39 -11.00 -11.90 -9.23
C GLN A 39 -12.31 -11.22 -9.61
N ILE A 40 -12.90 -10.45 -8.68
CA ILE A 40 -14.17 -9.74 -8.92
C ILE A 40 -14.02 -8.72 -10.04
N HIS A 41 -12.96 -7.93 -10.01
CA HIS A 41 -12.71 -6.84 -10.97
C HIS A 41 -11.86 -7.25 -12.18
N ARG A 42 -11.55 -8.55 -12.33
CA ARG A 42 -10.79 -9.13 -13.47
C ARG A 42 -9.41 -8.49 -13.66
N LEU A 43 -8.71 -8.26 -12.55
CA LEU A 43 -7.36 -7.72 -12.55
C LEU A 43 -6.31 -8.85 -12.64
N PRO A 44 -5.07 -8.53 -13.07
CA PRO A 44 -3.98 -9.51 -13.13
C PRO A 44 -3.54 -9.94 -11.72
N GLU A 45 -4.06 -11.08 -11.22
CA GLU A 45 -3.86 -11.57 -9.85
C GLU A 45 -2.38 -11.61 -9.42
N GLY A 46 -1.48 -12.04 -10.31
CA GLY A 46 -0.04 -12.09 -9.98
C GLY A 46 0.57 -10.73 -9.68
N LYS A 47 0.17 -9.68 -10.41
CA LYS A 47 0.60 -8.30 -10.12
C LYS A 47 0.05 -7.79 -8.80
N VAL A 48 -1.24 -8.05 -8.55
CA VAL A 48 -1.92 -7.70 -7.29
C VAL A 48 -1.26 -8.40 -6.11
N GLU A 49 -0.94 -9.70 -6.22
CA GLU A 49 -0.25 -10.46 -5.18
C GLU A 49 1.16 -9.90 -4.89
N ILE A 50 1.94 -9.55 -5.92
CA ILE A 50 3.25 -8.92 -5.75
C ILE A 50 3.13 -7.58 -5.01
N ALA A 51 2.19 -6.73 -5.41
CA ALA A 51 1.97 -5.45 -4.75
C ALA A 51 1.59 -5.64 -3.27
N ALA A 52 0.68 -6.58 -2.98
CA ALA A 52 0.23 -6.87 -1.63
C ALA A 52 1.33 -7.47 -0.74
N LEU A 53 2.17 -8.40 -1.26
CA LEU A 53 3.31 -8.93 -0.53
C LEU A 53 4.39 -7.87 -0.27
N GLY A 54 4.58 -6.97 -1.23
CA GLY A 54 5.67 -5.99 -1.22
C GLY A 54 5.41 -4.73 -0.40
N HIS A 55 4.14 -4.35 -0.16
CA HIS A 55 3.82 -3.01 0.36
C HIS A 55 4.47 -2.68 1.70
N ASP A 56 4.49 -3.64 2.60
CA ASP A 56 5.00 -3.49 3.97
C ASP A 56 6.36 -4.19 4.21
N LEU A 57 7.09 -4.57 3.15
CA LEU A 57 8.36 -5.34 3.23
C LEU A 57 9.40 -4.69 4.15
N PHE A 58 9.43 -3.37 4.23
CA PHE A 58 10.35 -2.60 5.08
C PHE A 58 9.67 -1.96 6.30
N ARG A 59 8.45 -2.41 6.67
CA ARG A 59 7.64 -1.79 7.72
C ARG A 59 8.24 -1.91 9.13
N ASP A 60 8.98 -3.00 9.40
CA ASP A 60 9.64 -3.27 10.68
C ASP A 60 11.09 -2.77 10.72
N VAL A 61 11.53 -2.01 9.70
CA VAL A 61 12.89 -1.46 9.64
C VAL A 61 12.99 -0.19 10.49
N GLU A 62 14.07 -0.09 11.24
CA GLU A 62 14.36 1.06 12.11
C GLU A 62 14.33 2.40 11.34
N PRO A 63 13.77 3.48 11.94
CA PRO A 63 13.61 4.78 11.30
C PRO A 63 14.88 5.34 10.65
N ASN A 64 16.00 5.32 11.38
CA ASN A 64 17.28 5.82 10.86
C ASN A 64 17.79 5.00 9.66
N ARG A 65 17.48 3.69 9.63
CA ARG A 65 17.85 2.84 8.52
C ARG A 65 16.97 3.10 7.30
N LEU A 66 15.69 3.40 7.49
CA LEU A 66 14.79 3.83 6.41
C LEU A 66 15.29 5.12 5.74
N ILE A 67 15.75 6.10 6.52
CA ILE A 67 16.37 7.35 5.98
C ILE A 67 17.61 7.03 5.14
N LYS A 68 18.49 6.15 5.63
CA LYS A 68 19.69 5.75 4.88
C LYS A 68 19.34 5.02 3.58
N LEU A 69 18.34 4.13 3.61
CA LEU A 69 17.85 3.43 2.42
C LEU A 69 17.21 4.41 1.43
N ALA A 70 16.42 5.36 1.90
CA ALA A 70 15.83 6.39 1.06
C ALA A 70 16.92 7.23 0.36
N ALA A 71 17.98 7.61 1.08
CA ALA A 71 19.14 8.31 0.49
C ALA A 71 19.86 7.44 -0.56
N PHE A 72 20.08 6.15 -0.26
CA PHE A 72 20.68 5.20 -1.21
C PHE A 72 19.87 5.05 -2.50
N TYR A 73 18.54 5.02 -2.38
CA TYR A 73 17.62 4.95 -3.51
C TYR A 73 17.35 6.30 -4.17
N LYS A 74 17.92 7.41 -3.65
CA LYS A 74 17.71 8.78 -4.12
C LYS A 74 16.23 9.22 -4.03
N ILE A 75 15.50 8.71 -3.04
CA ILE A 75 14.14 9.12 -2.75
C ILE A 75 14.18 10.54 -2.18
N HIS A 76 13.40 11.45 -2.78
CA HIS A 76 13.25 12.79 -2.22
C HIS A 76 12.49 12.74 -0.88
N LEU A 77 13.08 13.34 0.16
CA LEU A 77 12.49 13.40 1.49
C LEU A 77 11.85 14.77 1.74
N ASP A 78 10.56 14.76 2.01
CA ASP A 78 9.88 15.95 2.50
C ASP A 78 10.04 16.13 4.03
N LYS A 79 9.45 17.19 4.58
CA LYS A 79 9.47 17.45 6.02
C LYS A 79 8.75 16.39 6.85
N PHE A 80 7.72 15.75 6.29
CA PHE A 80 6.94 14.73 6.98
C PHE A 80 7.67 13.39 7.01
N ASP A 81 8.35 13.03 5.93
CA ASP A 81 9.24 11.87 5.87
C ASP A 81 10.34 11.96 6.92
N LYS A 82 10.95 13.16 7.11
CA LYS A 82 11.99 13.38 8.12
C LYS A 82 11.46 13.28 9.55
N ASN A 83 10.26 13.82 9.80
CA ASN A 83 9.64 13.78 11.13
C ASN A 83 9.03 12.40 11.46
N ARG A 84 8.62 11.63 10.46
CA ARG A 84 8.06 10.29 10.59
C ARG A 84 8.63 9.34 9.56
N PRO A 85 9.88 8.89 9.72
CA PRO A 85 10.58 8.08 8.73
C PRO A 85 9.89 6.76 8.39
N ILE A 86 8.98 6.29 9.26
CA ILE A 86 8.17 5.12 8.97
C ILE A 86 7.30 5.26 7.70
N LEU A 87 6.98 6.47 7.28
CA LEU A 87 6.27 6.72 6.02
C LEU A 87 7.08 6.32 4.78
N LEU A 88 8.40 6.20 4.93
CA LEU A 88 9.31 5.80 3.86
C LEU A 88 9.24 4.30 3.50
N HIS A 89 8.63 3.45 4.36
CA HIS A 89 8.66 1.99 4.13
C HIS A 89 8.10 1.61 2.77
N GLY A 90 6.99 2.19 2.33
CA GLY A 90 6.39 1.92 1.01
C GLY A 90 7.27 2.42 -0.14
N LYS A 91 7.81 3.63 -0.02
CA LYS A 91 8.73 4.21 -1.00
C LYS A 91 10.00 3.35 -1.16
N VAL A 92 10.59 2.93 -0.04
CA VAL A 92 11.77 2.05 -0.02
C VAL A 92 11.45 0.66 -0.56
N SER A 93 10.26 0.11 -0.22
CA SER A 93 9.81 -1.17 -0.76
C SER A 93 9.68 -1.13 -2.28
N ALA A 94 9.05 -0.11 -2.83
CA ALA A 94 8.86 0.06 -4.27
C ALA A 94 10.21 0.12 -5.01
N GLU A 95 11.16 0.92 -4.51
CA GLU A 95 12.51 1.05 -5.08
C GLU A 95 13.30 -0.27 -5.01
N PHE A 96 13.20 -0.98 -3.89
CA PHE A 96 13.83 -2.30 -3.76
C PHE A 96 13.26 -3.28 -4.77
N LEU A 97 11.94 -3.38 -4.89
CA LEU A 97 11.30 -4.30 -5.80
C LEU A 97 11.59 -3.95 -7.27
N ALA A 98 11.57 -2.67 -7.62
CA ALA A 98 11.89 -2.23 -8.99
C ALA A 98 13.29 -2.65 -9.40
N ARG A 99 14.29 -2.48 -8.54
CA ARG A 99 15.68 -2.85 -8.83
C ARG A 99 15.96 -4.35 -8.76
N LYS A 100 15.30 -5.03 -7.83
CA LYS A 100 15.56 -6.46 -7.61
C LYS A 100 14.76 -7.36 -8.54
N PHE A 101 13.51 -6.99 -8.81
CA PHE A 101 12.53 -7.83 -9.51
C PHE A 101 12.05 -7.25 -10.83
N HIS A 102 12.49 -6.02 -11.17
CA HIS A 102 12.07 -5.34 -12.39
C HIS A 102 10.54 -5.28 -12.55
N ILE A 103 9.86 -4.94 -11.43
CA ILE A 103 8.41 -4.75 -11.43
C ILE A 103 8.02 -3.59 -12.36
N ASP A 104 6.83 -3.65 -12.93
CA ASP A 104 6.31 -2.58 -13.77
C ASP A 104 5.79 -1.38 -12.96
N ASP A 105 5.44 -0.31 -13.67
CA ASP A 105 5.00 0.95 -13.07
C ASP A 105 3.71 0.80 -12.26
N ASP A 106 2.79 -0.09 -12.65
CA ASP A 106 1.54 -0.31 -11.92
C ASP A 106 1.81 -0.86 -10.53
N ILE A 107 2.68 -1.86 -10.42
CA ILE A 107 3.09 -2.45 -9.14
C ILE A 107 3.92 -1.44 -8.34
N TYR A 108 4.84 -0.73 -9.00
CA TYR A 108 5.67 0.28 -8.36
C TYR A 108 4.83 1.38 -7.71
N GLN A 109 3.93 2.01 -8.46
CA GLN A 109 3.06 3.07 -7.96
C GLN A 109 2.13 2.58 -6.85
N ALA A 110 1.58 1.36 -7.00
CA ALA A 110 0.76 0.75 -5.98
C ALA A 110 1.49 0.70 -4.62
N ILE A 111 2.72 0.18 -4.61
CA ILE A 111 3.52 0.04 -3.39
C ILE A 111 4.00 1.41 -2.88
N TYR A 112 4.50 2.28 -3.77
CA TYR A 112 5.05 3.57 -3.40
C TYR A 112 4.04 4.47 -2.70
N TYR A 113 2.80 4.50 -3.20
CA TYR A 113 1.74 5.38 -2.73
C TYR A 113 0.66 4.72 -1.86
N HIS A 114 0.83 3.45 -1.45
CA HIS A 114 -0.23 2.75 -0.69
C HIS A 114 -0.61 3.46 0.62
N THR A 115 0.33 4.16 1.25
CA THR A 115 0.09 4.89 2.50
C THR A 115 -0.72 6.17 2.27
N SER A 116 -0.39 6.93 1.23
CA SER A 116 -0.97 8.25 0.96
C SER A 116 -2.13 8.23 -0.03
N GLY A 117 -2.15 7.28 -0.94
CA GLY A 117 -2.92 7.38 -2.17
C GLY A 117 -2.17 8.19 -3.24
N TYR A 118 -2.68 8.18 -4.46
CA TYR A 118 -2.15 8.92 -5.60
C TYR A 118 -3.29 9.28 -6.56
N GLU A 119 -3.31 10.51 -7.08
CA GLU A 119 -4.39 11.04 -7.93
C GLU A 119 -4.61 10.24 -9.23
N LYS A 120 -3.54 9.64 -9.77
CA LYS A 120 -3.56 8.80 -10.98
C LYS A 120 -3.39 7.31 -10.67
N MET A 121 -3.85 6.89 -9.50
CA MET A 121 -3.70 5.51 -9.05
C MET A 121 -4.39 4.53 -9.99
N GLY A 122 -3.63 3.59 -10.55
CA GLY A 122 -4.16 2.46 -11.32
C GLY A 122 -4.92 1.45 -10.46
N ASP A 123 -5.63 0.51 -11.09
CA ASP A 123 -6.53 -0.41 -10.38
C ASP A 123 -5.80 -1.38 -9.44
N ILE A 124 -4.54 -1.74 -9.73
CA ILE A 124 -3.69 -2.52 -8.81
C ILE A 124 -3.44 -1.73 -7.52
N GLY A 125 -3.12 -0.44 -7.64
CA GLY A 125 -2.89 0.43 -6.49
C GLY A 125 -4.16 0.71 -5.70
N LYS A 126 -5.30 0.94 -6.37
CA LYS A 126 -6.60 1.08 -5.70
C LYS A 126 -6.93 -0.18 -4.90
N THR A 127 -6.74 -1.36 -5.50
CA THR A 127 -6.94 -2.65 -4.84
C THR A 127 -6.07 -2.78 -3.59
N LEU A 128 -4.78 -2.43 -3.69
CA LEU A 128 -3.86 -2.47 -2.56
C LEU A 128 -4.26 -1.53 -1.42
N VAL A 129 -4.56 -0.25 -1.73
CA VAL A 129 -4.98 0.75 -0.72
C VAL A 129 -6.26 0.34 0.00
N ILE A 130 -7.23 -0.21 -0.74
CA ILE A 130 -8.47 -0.74 -0.17
C ILE A 130 -8.14 -1.93 0.73
N SER A 131 -7.36 -2.88 0.27
CA SER A 131 -7.09 -4.12 0.99
C SER A 131 -6.25 -3.89 2.25
N ASP A 132 -5.28 -2.96 2.21
CA ASP A 132 -4.55 -2.53 3.41
C ASP A 132 -5.49 -1.90 4.46
N SER A 133 -6.56 -1.23 4.01
CA SER A 133 -7.54 -0.59 4.90
C SER A 133 -8.66 -1.52 5.35
N ALA A 134 -8.97 -2.60 4.61
CA ALA A 134 -10.15 -3.44 4.78
C ALA A 134 -9.86 -4.94 4.91
N GLY A 135 -8.60 -5.36 5.05
CA GLY A 135 -8.22 -6.75 5.31
C GLY A 135 -8.94 -7.31 6.55
N ASP A 136 -8.99 -8.65 6.68
CA ASP A 136 -9.77 -9.32 7.74
C ASP A 136 -9.31 -8.97 9.17
N ASP A 137 -8.07 -8.49 9.32
CA ASP A 137 -7.51 -7.99 10.59
C ASP A 137 -7.92 -6.56 10.93
N ARG A 138 -8.67 -5.89 10.08
CA ARG A 138 -9.16 -4.53 10.31
C ARG A 138 -10.54 -4.55 10.96
N ASP A 139 -10.63 -3.83 12.08
CA ASP A 139 -11.85 -3.66 12.85
C ASP A 139 -11.97 -2.18 13.27
N PHE A 140 -12.71 -1.41 12.49
CA PHE A 140 -13.07 -0.01 12.77
C PHE A 140 -14.45 0.28 12.21
N GLU A 141 -15.11 1.30 12.76
CA GLU A 141 -16.44 1.73 12.30
C GLU A 141 -16.43 2.09 10.81
N GLY A 142 -17.27 1.38 10.01
CA GLY A 142 -17.35 1.56 8.57
C GLY A 142 -16.47 0.61 7.74
N VAL A 143 -15.69 -0.29 8.34
CA VAL A 143 -14.86 -1.25 7.60
C VAL A 143 -15.71 -2.19 6.73
N GLU A 144 -16.85 -2.63 7.24
CA GLU A 144 -17.77 -3.48 6.49
C GLU A 144 -18.42 -2.77 5.29
N GLU A 145 -18.68 -1.48 5.43
CA GLU A 145 -19.13 -0.64 4.30
C GLU A 145 -18.03 -0.56 3.24
N LEU A 146 -16.78 -0.33 3.66
CA LEU A 146 -15.64 -0.29 2.73
C LEU A 146 -15.50 -1.62 1.97
N ARG A 147 -15.61 -2.76 2.64
CA ARG A 147 -15.60 -4.09 2.02
C ARG A 147 -16.71 -4.24 0.97
N LYS A 148 -17.94 -3.91 1.33
CA LYS A 148 -19.11 -4.02 0.44
C LYS A 148 -19.00 -3.10 -0.78
N VAL A 149 -18.67 -1.84 -0.58
CA VAL A 149 -18.52 -0.86 -1.66
C VAL A 149 -17.41 -1.27 -2.62
N SER A 150 -16.28 -1.76 -2.11
CA SER A 150 -15.14 -2.19 -2.93
C SER A 150 -15.43 -3.41 -3.80
N ILE A 151 -16.34 -4.29 -3.40
CA ILE A 151 -16.82 -5.42 -4.21
C ILE A 151 -17.64 -4.93 -5.40
N ILE A 152 -18.43 -3.88 -5.22
CA ILE A 152 -19.31 -3.33 -6.26
C ILE A 152 -18.53 -2.44 -7.22
N SER A 153 -17.70 -1.54 -6.67
CA SER A 153 -16.93 -0.55 -7.44
C SER A 153 -15.57 -0.28 -6.81
N LEU A 154 -14.51 -0.58 -7.54
CA LEU A 154 -13.14 -0.31 -7.11
C LEU A 154 -12.89 1.19 -6.92
N ASN A 155 -13.46 2.03 -7.78
CA ASN A 155 -13.31 3.48 -7.69
C ASN A 155 -13.98 4.05 -6.45
N GLU A 156 -15.20 3.63 -6.15
CA GLU A 156 -15.93 4.07 -4.95
C GLU A 156 -15.29 3.52 -3.68
N GLY A 157 -14.80 2.27 -3.70
CA GLY A 157 -14.03 1.69 -2.61
C GLY A 157 -12.74 2.48 -2.34
N TYR A 158 -12.00 2.85 -3.39
CA TYR A 158 -10.81 3.68 -3.25
C TYR A 158 -11.11 5.07 -2.69
N LYS A 159 -12.16 5.73 -3.20
CA LYS A 159 -12.63 7.02 -2.69
C LYS A 159 -12.98 6.95 -1.20
N LEU A 160 -13.70 5.90 -0.80
CA LEU A 160 -14.05 5.68 0.61
C LEU A 160 -12.81 5.39 1.47
N ALA A 161 -11.86 4.61 0.98
CA ALA A 161 -10.60 4.36 1.68
C ALA A 161 -9.79 5.65 1.91
N ILE A 162 -9.70 6.52 0.91
CA ILE A 162 -9.04 7.84 1.04
C ILE A 162 -9.79 8.74 2.03
N LYS A 163 -11.13 8.79 1.96
CA LYS A 163 -11.96 9.50 2.94
C LYS A 163 -11.66 9.03 4.37
N ASN A 164 -11.62 7.72 4.60
CA ASN A 164 -11.33 7.14 5.91
C ASN A 164 -9.93 7.49 6.41
N LYS A 165 -8.91 7.51 5.54
CA LYS A 165 -7.55 7.95 5.89
C LYS A 165 -7.53 9.42 6.36
N ILE A 166 -8.27 10.30 5.67
CA ILE A 166 -8.39 11.73 6.05
C ILE A 166 -9.12 11.85 7.39
N SER A 167 -10.29 11.21 7.54
CA SER A 167 -11.07 11.24 8.78
C SER A 167 -10.25 10.74 9.97
N TYR A 168 -9.48 9.66 9.79
CA TYR A 168 -8.56 9.17 10.81
C TYR A 168 -7.46 10.16 11.16
N ALA A 169 -6.87 10.83 10.17
CA ALA A 169 -5.84 11.83 10.40
C ALA A 169 -6.39 13.01 11.21
N LEU A 170 -7.57 13.50 10.87
CA LEU A 170 -8.27 14.58 11.60
C LEU A 170 -8.62 14.16 13.02
N ALA A 171 -9.22 12.99 13.21
CA ALA A 171 -9.60 12.47 14.53
C ALA A 171 -8.41 12.24 15.46
N LYS A 172 -7.21 12.04 14.92
CA LYS A 172 -5.95 11.82 15.66
C LYS A 172 -5.03 13.04 15.65
N GLU A 173 -5.52 14.21 15.20
CA GLU A 173 -4.75 15.46 15.10
C GLU A 173 -3.40 15.27 14.38
N ARG A 174 -3.43 14.46 13.30
CA ARG A 174 -2.27 14.20 12.44
C ARG A 174 -2.37 15.03 11.17
N TYR A 175 -1.21 15.39 10.63
CA TYR A 175 -1.18 16.05 9.33
C TYR A 175 -1.68 15.11 8.21
N ILE A 176 -2.34 15.69 7.21
CA ILE A 176 -2.75 14.98 6.00
C ILE A 176 -1.61 15.09 4.99
N LEU A 177 -1.15 13.93 4.49
CA LEU A 177 -0.08 13.88 3.48
C LEU A 177 -0.51 14.61 2.20
N GLU A 178 0.44 15.24 1.53
CA GLU A 178 0.17 16.01 0.30
C GLU A 178 -0.54 15.17 -0.76
N ASP A 179 -0.04 13.98 -1.04
CA ASP A 179 -0.67 13.07 -2.01
C ASP A 179 -2.07 12.64 -1.59
N THR A 180 -2.36 12.55 -0.27
CA THR A 180 -3.69 12.16 0.22
C THR A 180 -4.73 13.22 -0.10
N TYR A 181 -4.44 14.51 0.18
CA TYR A 181 -5.43 15.56 -0.12
C TYR A 181 -5.54 15.83 -1.63
N LYS A 182 -4.44 15.72 -2.40
CA LYS A 182 -4.49 15.80 -3.87
C LYS A 182 -5.34 14.67 -4.45
N THR A 183 -5.14 13.46 -3.96
CA THR A 183 -5.95 12.30 -4.35
C THR A 183 -7.43 12.54 -4.05
N TRP A 184 -7.76 13.00 -2.85
CA TRP A 184 -9.14 13.31 -2.48
C TRP A 184 -9.77 14.35 -3.41
N ASN A 185 -9.07 15.44 -3.66
CA ASN A 185 -9.57 16.49 -4.55
C ASN A 185 -9.80 15.98 -5.97
N ALA A 186 -8.88 15.16 -6.51
CA ALA A 186 -9.05 14.54 -7.82
C ALA A 186 -10.27 13.59 -7.88
N LEU A 187 -10.52 12.82 -6.80
CA LEU A 187 -11.67 11.91 -6.71
C LEU A 187 -13.01 12.63 -6.51
N CYS A 188 -13.01 13.91 -6.10
CA CYS A 188 -14.19 14.74 -5.94
C CYS A 188 -14.48 15.62 -7.17
N GLN A 189 -13.55 15.74 -8.10
CA GLN A 189 -13.79 16.44 -9.37
C GLN A 189 -14.68 15.55 -10.25
N ILE A 190 -15.87 16.08 -10.56
CA ILE A 190 -16.88 15.48 -11.45
C ILE A 190 -16.60 15.94 -12.88
#